data_fa099c9dfca611e53d9ebf4b01efa95d
#
_entry.id   fa099c9dfca611e53d9ebf4b01efa95d
#
_cell.length_a   1.000
_cell.length_b   1.000
_cell.length_c   1.000
_cell.angle_alpha   90.00
_cell.angle_beta   90.00
_cell.angle_gamma   90.00
#
_symmetry.space_group_name_H-M   'P 1'
#
loop_
_entity.id
_entity.type
_entity.pdbx_description
1 polymer ?
#
loop_
_entity_poly.entity_id
_entity_poly.type
_entity_poly.pdbx_seq_one_letter_code
_entity_poly.pdbx_strand_id
1 'polypeptide(L)'
;ARKYINGAKATNANRAVAYYDLGYALFQQEKYADAAQQFKRMIDTQKGMPANIVADAYARLGDSQRATQQFAQAAESYDQSYKLNPQVGDYAMLQKGIMEGYQRHHSQKIALLKEMIAEYPTSALIPDALLEMTESYIQMGDKKNAIATYRELIAKYPNTAQGRQGYLQMALTMLNSGDRSGAIDAYKQVITRYPTSEEAALASEQLKRLYAADGKLGEYMAFLNTVPNAPKMEASEAESISFEVAEKSYLTEGKHALLEQYVAQYPDGANRGRALAYLIDACDGDKAYQYACELIADYPDSHAAVDALSIKGEQELADGKGVLALRTFQELEKKASGSDDIDYARLKVAECAMLCDDTAEALR
;
A
#
# COMPACT_ATOMS: atom_id res chain seq x y z
N ALA A 1 -40.61 28.42 10.45
CA ALA A 1 -40.05 29.25 9.36
C ALA A 1 -41.08 29.50 8.25
N ARG A 2 -41.61 28.50 7.52
CA ARG A 2 -42.55 28.70 6.37
C ARG A 2 -43.77 29.57 6.70
N LYS A 3 -44.40 29.37 7.89
CA LYS A 3 -45.55 30.16 8.34
C LYS A 3 -45.22 31.64 8.62
N TYR A 4 -43.93 31.90 8.99
CA TYR A 4 -43.41 33.24 9.27
C TYR A 4 -43.01 33.99 8.00
N ILE A 5 -42.45 33.31 7.03
CA ILE A 5 -42.04 33.86 5.73
C ILE A 5 -43.22 34.45 4.97
N ASN A 6 -44.37 33.80 5.06
CA ASN A 6 -45.58 34.19 4.34
C ASN A 6 -46.49 35.17 5.14
N GLY A 7 -46.08 35.55 6.36
CA GLY A 7 -46.87 36.49 7.17
C GLY A 7 -46.80 37.94 6.70
N ALA A 8 -47.94 38.60 6.55
CA ALA A 8 -48.06 39.96 6.02
C ALA A 8 -47.34 41.05 6.86
N LYS A 9 -46.92 40.75 8.10
CA LYS A 9 -46.25 41.68 9.03
C LYS A 9 -44.74 41.43 9.24
N ALA A 10 -44.13 40.54 8.47
CA ALA A 10 -42.72 40.20 8.64
C ALA A 10 -41.80 41.32 8.07
N THR A 11 -40.91 41.85 8.88
CA THR A 11 -39.81 42.74 8.41
C THR A 11 -38.82 41.96 7.55
N ASN A 12 -38.05 42.66 6.73
CA ASN A 12 -36.99 41.99 5.92
C ASN A 12 -36.01 41.22 6.80
N ALA A 13 -35.60 41.76 7.96
CA ALA A 13 -34.71 41.09 8.91
C ALA A 13 -35.34 39.78 9.44
N ASN A 14 -36.60 39.80 9.82
CA ASN A 14 -37.28 38.61 10.30
C ASN A 14 -37.49 37.54 9.21
N ARG A 15 -37.66 37.96 7.94
CA ARG A 15 -37.71 37.06 6.79
C ARG A 15 -36.31 36.44 6.54
N ALA A 16 -35.27 37.25 6.61
CA ALA A 16 -33.90 36.77 6.44
C ALA A 16 -33.53 35.69 7.48
N VAL A 17 -33.86 35.92 8.77
CA VAL A 17 -33.68 34.91 9.83
C VAL A 17 -34.48 33.64 9.51
N ALA A 18 -35.74 33.78 9.10
CA ALA A 18 -36.56 32.61 8.80
C ALA A 18 -36.05 31.81 7.57
N TYR A 19 -35.49 32.46 6.56
CA TYR A 19 -34.82 31.78 5.44
C TYR A 19 -33.56 31.08 5.89
N TYR A 20 -32.74 31.71 6.75
CA TYR A 20 -31.54 31.12 7.31
C TYR A 20 -31.84 29.83 8.09
N ASP A 21 -32.81 29.90 9.03
CA ASP A 21 -33.24 28.74 9.82
C ASP A 21 -33.77 27.59 8.95
N LEU A 22 -34.58 27.96 7.90
CA LEU A 22 -35.09 26.97 6.98
C LEU A 22 -33.99 26.35 6.13
N GLY A 23 -33.02 27.15 5.69
CA GLY A 23 -31.82 26.67 4.99
C GLY A 23 -31.07 25.65 5.82
N TYR A 24 -30.78 25.96 7.09
CA TYR A 24 -30.14 25.04 8.02
C TYR A 24 -30.94 23.74 8.22
N ALA A 25 -32.25 23.85 8.44
CA ALA A 25 -33.12 22.67 8.62
C ALA A 25 -33.16 21.78 7.36
N LEU A 26 -33.06 22.34 6.17
CA LEU A 26 -33.02 21.61 4.91
C LEU A 26 -31.63 20.99 4.69
N PHE A 27 -30.57 21.71 5.05
CA PHE A 27 -29.20 21.21 4.99
C PHE A 27 -29.00 19.97 5.87
N GLN A 28 -29.50 20.00 7.11
CA GLN A 28 -29.50 18.85 8.02
C GLN A 28 -30.33 17.65 7.53
N GLN A 29 -31.28 17.88 6.63
CA GLN A 29 -32.04 16.83 5.94
C GLN A 29 -31.38 16.41 4.61
N GLU A 30 -30.15 16.85 4.35
CA GLU A 30 -29.41 16.61 3.11
C GLU A 30 -30.10 17.11 1.82
N LYS A 31 -31.10 18.01 1.98
CA LYS A 31 -31.80 18.67 0.87
C LYS A 31 -31.01 19.89 0.40
N TYR A 32 -29.79 19.66 -0.08
CA TYR A 32 -28.80 20.69 -0.34
C TYR A 32 -29.23 21.72 -1.38
N ALA A 33 -29.90 21.28 -2.45
CA ALA A 33 -30.42 22.21 -3.47
C ALA A 33 -31.49 23.17 -2.90
N ASP A 34 -32.39 22.67 -2.06
CA ASP A 34 -33.41 23.49 -1.40
C ASP A 34 -32.76 24.39 -0.33
N ALA A 35 -31.76 23.89 0.42
CA ALA A 35 -31.03 24.68 1.37
C ALA A 35 -30.33 25.87 0.70
N ALA A 36 -29.61 25.62 -0.42
CA ALA A 36 -28.99 26.68 -1.21
C ALA A 36 -29.94 27.79 -1.61
N GLN A 37 -31.18 27.43 -2.04
CA GLN A 37 -32.19 28.42 -2.36
C GLN A 37 -32.58 29.29 -1.16
N GLN A 38 -32.69 28.70 0.04
CA GLN A 38 -33.06 29.46 1.22
C GLN A 38 -31.91 30.37 1.70
N PHE A 39 -30.69 29.91 1.69
CA PHE A 39 -29.53 30.75 2.00
C PHE A 39 -29.41 31.90 0.99
N LYS A 40 -29.64 31.68 -0.31
CA LYS A 40 -29.65 32.72 -1.31
C LYS A 40 -30.76 33.76 -1.04
N ARG A 41 -31.99 33.32 -0.70
CA ARG A 41 -33.07 34.20 -0.31
C ARG A 41 -32.75 35.03 0.96
N MET A 42 -32.08 34.42 1.92
CA MET A 42 -31.57 35.12 3.10
C MET A 42 -30.62 36.25 2.69
N ILE A 43 -29.64 35.96 1.83
CA ILE A 43 -28.65 36.91 1.31
C ILE A 43 -29.37 38.04 0.54
N ASP A 44 -30.33 37.73 -0.29
CA ASP A 44 -31.11 38.73 -1.06
C ASP A 44 -31.96 39.66 -0.15
N THR A 45 -32.31 39.20 1.06
CA THR A 45 -33.12 39.95 2.04
C THR A 45 -32.33 40.45 3.24
N GLN A 46 -31.01 40.43 3.19
CA GLN A 46 -30.07 40.68 4.32
C GLN A 46 -30.09 42.12 4.87
N LYS A 47 -30.82 43.06 4.29
CA LYS A 47 -30.79 44.47 4.74
C LYS A 47 -31.03 44.58 6.25
N GLY A 48 -30.07 45.12 6.96
CA GLY A 48 -30.07 45.26 8.42
C GLY A 48 -29.58 44.02 9.21
N MET A 49 -29.07 42.99 8.54
CA MET A 49 -28.43 41.85 9.20
C MET A 49 -26.99 42.14 9.54
N PRO A 50 -26.46 41.61 10.66
CA PRO A 50 -25.04 41.69 11.00
C PRO A 50 -24.18 40.98 9.95
N ALA A 51 -23.02 41.58 9.63
CA ALA A 51 -22.11 41.04 8.60
C ALA A 51 -21.65 39.61 8.86
N ASN A 52 -21.40 39.25 10.10
CA ASN A 52 -21.00 37.89 10.48
C ASN A 52 -22.10 36.83 10.18
N ILE A 53 -23.39 37.19 10.34
CA ILE A 53 -24.51 36.30 10.00
C ILE A 53 -24.63 36.12 8.49
N VAL A 54 -24.43 37.22 7.74
CA VAL A 54 -24.42 37.17 6.27
C VAL A 54 -23.21 36.36 5.76
N ALA A 55 -22.05 36.52 6.38
CA ALA A 55 -20.87 35.75 6.06
C ALA A 55 -21.11 34.25 6.27
N ASP A 56 -21.73 33.85 7.39
CA ASP A 56 -22.09 32.46 7.62
C ASP A 56 -23.11 31.94 6.62
N ALA A 57 -24.12 32.74 6.25
CA ALA A 57 -25.06 32.37 5.20
C ALA A 57 -24.37 32.09 3.85
N TYR A 58 -23.37 32.89 3.49
CA TYR A 58 -22.55 32.62 2.30
C TYR A 58 -21.73 31.32 2.45
N ALA A 59 -21.15 31.05 3.62
CA ALA A 59 -20.44 29.81 3.88
C ALA A 59 -21.38 28.60 3.72
N ARG A 60 -22.58 28.64 4.30
CA ARG A 60 -23.59 27.58 4.18
C ARG A 60 -24.14 27.44 2.75
N LEU A 61 -24.26 28.54 2.01
CA LEU A 61 -24.56 28.49 0.58
C LEU A 61 -23.44 27.74 -0.17
N GLY A 62 -22.19 28.07 0.11
CA GLY A 62 -21.03 27.36 -0.45
C GLY A 62 -21.04 25.88 -0.12
N ASP A 63 -21.31 25.49 1.14
CA ASP A 63 -21.43 24.08 1.57
C ASP A 63 -22.52 23.33 0.78
N SER A 64 -23.67 24.00 0.57
CA SER A 64 -24.80 23.42 -0.18
C SER A 64 -24.47 23.27 -1.66
N GLN A 65 -23.78 24.26 -2.25
CA GLN A 65 -23.32 24.25 -3.64
C GLN A 65 -22.24 23.18 -3.85
N ARG A 66 -21.32 23.03 -2.89
CA ARG A 66 -20.32 21.95 -2.89
C ARG A 66 -20.98 20.58 -2.91
N ALA A 67 -21.96 20.35 -2.03
CA ALA A 67 -22.71 19.10 -1.95
C ALA A 67 -23.48 18.79 -3.25
N THR A 68 -23.85 19.80 -4.01
CA THR A 68 -24.48 19.67 -5.34
C THR A 68 -23.51 19.81 -6.51
N GLN A 69 -22.19 19.72 -6.24
CA GLN A 69 -21.09 19.76 -7.22
C GLN A 69 -20.98 21.06 -8.04
N GLN A 70 -21.54 22.16 -7.53
CA GLN A 70 -21.46 23.48 -8.15
C GLN A 70 -20.18 24.20 -7.69
N PHE A 71 -18.99 23.63 -8.00
CA PHE A 71 -17.71 24.01 -7.39
C PHE A 71 -17.30 25.47 -7.63
N ALA A 72 -17.51 25.99 -8.84
CA ALA A 72 -17.21 27.40 -9.14
C ALA A 72 -18.08 28.36 -8.33
N GLN A 73 -19.37 28.09 -8.22
CA GLN A 73 -20.30 28.90 -7.43
C GLN A 73 -20.00 28.79 -5.93
N ALA A 74 -19.64 27.59 -5.46
CA ALA A 74 -19.22 27.37 -4.08
C ALA A 74 -17.95 28.21 -3.75
N ALA A 75 -16.97 28.21 -4.63
CA ALA A 75 -15.76 29.05 -4.46
C ALA A 75 -16.09 30.53 -4.33
N GLU A 76 -17.02 31.04 -5.15
CA GLU A 76 -17.48 32.43 -5.07
C GLU A 76 -18.22 32.70 -3.74
N SER A 77 -19.07 31.79 -3.31
CA SER A 77 -19.77 31.93 -2.04
C SER A 77 -18.83 31.95 -0.85
N TYR A 78 -17.84 31.10 -0.81
CA TYR A 78 -16.81 31.12 0.24
C TYR A 78 -15.96 32.41 0.19
N ASP A 79 -15.65 32.91 -1.00
CA ASP A 79 -14.96 34.19 -1.16
C ASP A 79 -15.75 35.37 -0.57
N GLN A 80 -17.07 35.41 -0.81
CA GLN A 80 -17.94 36.41 -0.20
C GLN A 80 -18.03 36.27 1.32
N SER A 81 -18.07 35.03 1.83
CA SER A 81 -18.03 34.76 3.27
C SER A 81 -16.75 35.34 3.90
N TYR A 82 -15.58 35.05 3.34
CA TYR A 82 -14.31 35.60 3.80
C TYR A 82 -14.28 37.11 3.77
N LYS A 83 -14.68 37.76 2.67
CA LYS A 83 -14.68 39.21 2.52
C LYS A 83 -15.56 39.94 3.55
N LEU A 84 -16.66 39.33 3.96
CA LEU A 84 -17.59 39.89 4.93
C LEU A 84 -17.15 39.74 6.38
N ASN A 85 -16.38 38.69 6.69
CA ASN A 85 -15.89 38.43 8.03
C ASN A 85 -14.48 37.77 8.01
N PRO A 86 -13.46 38.52 7.63
CA PRO A 86 -12.10 37.99 7.54
C PRO A 86 -11.49 37.59 8.90
N GLN A 87 -12.05 38.05 10.02
CA GLN A 87 -11.51 37.70 11.34
C GLN A 87 -11.64 36.20 11.70
N VAL A 88 -12.58 35.50 11.11
CA VAL A 88 -12.83 34.08 11.25
C VAL A 88 -13.01 33.41 9.88
N GLY A 89 -12.22 33.84 8.93
CA GLY A 89 -12.33 33.43 7.52
C GLY A 89 -11.56 32.16 7.15
N ASP A 90 -10.85 31.53 8.10
CA ASP A 90 -10.03 30.34 7.88
C ASP A 90 -10.81 29.19 7.23
N TYR A 91 -12.03 28.92 7.69
CA TYR A 91 -12.91 27.92 7.09
C TYR A 91 -13.25 28.27 5.64
N ALA A 92 -13.63 29.52 5.38
CA ALA A 92 -14.01 29.94 4.03
C ALA A 92 -12.83 29.87 3.05
N MET A 93 -11.63 30.27 3.48
CA MET A 93 -10.41 30.16 2.67
C MET A 93 -10.03 28.70 2.38
N LEU A 94 -10.09 27.84 3.40
CA LEU A 94 -9.86 26.40 3.22
C LEU A 94 -10.83 25.82 2.17
N GLN A 95 -12.13 26.05 2.36
CA GLN A 95 -13.13 25.50 1.46
C GLN A 95 -13.01 26.07 0.03
N LYS A 96 -12.73 27.36 -0.11
CA LYS A 96 -12.43 27.98 -1.41
C LYS A 96 -11.26 27.29 -2.09
N GLY A 97 -10.16 27.06 -1.34
CA GLY A 97 -9.00 26.33 -1.86
C GLY A 97 -9.36 24.92 -2.33
N ILE A 98 -10.16 24.19 -1.56
CA ILE A 98 -10.66 22.84 -1.96
C ILE A 98 -11.49 22.93 -3.27
N MET A 99 -12.35 23.93 -3.42
CA MET A 99 -13.13 24.13 -4.64
C MET A 99 -12.26 24.43 -5.86
N GLU A 100 -11.17 25.18 -5.69
CA GLU A 100 -10.17 25.38 -6.75
C GLU A 100 -9.50 24.05 -7.14
N GLY A 101 -9.23 23.18 -6.16
CA GLY A 101 -8.71 21.83 -6.41
C GLY A 101 -9.66 20.97 -7.26
N TYR A 102 -10.95 20.97 -6.97
CA TYR A 102 -11.96 20.26 -7.78
C TYR A 102 -12.04 20.79 -9.23
N GLN A 103 -11.71 22.07 -9.44
CA GLN A 103 -11.59 22.67 -10.76
C GLN A 103 -10.22 22.45 -11.42
N ARG A 104 -9.32 21.67 -10.78
CA ARG A 104 -7.94 21.40 -11.20
C ARG A 104 -7.01 22.63 -11.18
N HIS A 105 -7.38 23.67 -10.49
CA HIS A 105 -6.58 24.87 -10.31
C HIS A 105 -5.57 24.72 -9.15
N HIS A 106 -4.74 23.66 -9.21
CA HIS A 106 -3.88 23.23 -8.10
C HIS A 106 -2.92 24.34 -7.60
N SER A 107 -2.36 25.14 -8.50
CA SER A 107 -1.47 26.25 -8.11
C SER A 107 -2.22 27.32 -7.31
N GLN A 108 -3.46 27.63 -7.68
CA GLN A 108 -4.31 28.58 -6.97
C GLN A 108 -4.72 28.05 -5.60
N LYS A 109 -5.10 26.76 -5.52
CA LYS A 109 -5.38 26.07 -4.25
C LYS A 109 -4.19 26.21 -3.29
N ILE A 110 -2.98 25.88 -3.75
CA ILE A 110 -1.77 25.97 -2.92
C ILE A 110 -1.52 27.40 -2.46
N ALA A 111 -1.69 28.39 -3.32
CA ALA A 111 -1.50 29.81 -2.96
C ALA A 111 -2.49 30.25 -1.88
N LEU A 112 -3.77 29.95 -2.05
CA LEU A 112 -4.84 30.26 -1.09
C LEU A 112 -4.61 29.58 0.27
N LEU A 113 -4.20 28.31 0.28
CA LEU A 113 -3.95 27.58 1.52
C LEU A 113 -2.71 28.10 2.26
N LYS A 114 -1.67 28.53 1.54
CA LYS A 114 -0.52 29.22 2.15
C LYS A 114 -0.91 30.56 2.76
N GLU A 115 -1.74 31.32 2.06
CA GLU A 115 -2.27 32.60 2.57
C GLU A 115 -3.10 32.36 3.83
N MET A 116 -4.01 31.39 3.82
CA MET A 116 -4.80 30.98 4.98
C MET A 116 -3.92 30.63 6.18
N ILE A 117 -2.88 29.81 6.00
CA ILE A 117 -1.96 29.43 7.09
C ILE A 117 -1.21 30.64 7.63
N ALA A 118 -0.83 31.58 6.77
CA ALA A 118 -0.13 32.80 7.19
C ALA A 118 -1.05 33.77 7.93
N GLU A 119 -2.30 33.90 7.49
CA GLU A 119 -3.29 34.83 8.08
C GLU A 119 -3.88 34.27 9.39
N TYR A 120 -4.04 32.94 9.48
CA TYR A 120 -4.62 32.27 10.66
C TYR A 120 -3.65 31.24 11.28
N PRO A 121 -2.51 31.68 11.84
CA PRO A 121 -1.44 30.77 12.29
C PRO A 121 -1.84 29.88 13.49
N THR A 122 -2.97 30.14 14.12
CA THR A 122 -3.50 29.35 15.23
C THR A 122 -4.75 28.55 14.86
N SER A 123 -5.14 28.54 13.59
CA SER A 123 -6.33 27.81 13.13
C SER A 123 -6.15 26.30 13.32
N ALA A 124 -7.20 25.65 13.84
CA ALA A 124 -7.28 24.20 13.95
C ALA A 124 -7.38 23.50 12.56
N LEU A 125 -7.62 24.27 11.50
CA LEU A 125 -7.74 23.76 10.11
C LEU A 125 -6.41 23.69 9.36
N ILE A 126 -5.30 24.13 9.96
CA ILE A 126 -3.99 24.08 9.31
C ILE A 126 -3.57 22.66 8.93
N PRO A 127 -3.79 21.61 9.76
CA PRO A 127 -3.48 20.23 9.35
C PRO A 127 -4.23 19.79 8.08
N ASP A 128 -5.50 20.16 7.94
CA ASP A 128 -6.30 19.89 6.75
C ASP A 128 -5.76 20.67 5.54
N ALA A 129 -5.44 21.95 5.72
CA ALA A 129 -4.86 22.77 4.66
C ALA A 129 -3.53 22.18 4.15
N LEU A 130 -2.67 21.71 5.04
CA LEU A 130 -1.41 21.07 4.67
C LEU A 130 -1.65 19.76 3.89
N LEU A 131 -2.61 18.91 4.28
CA LEU A 131 -2.97 17.71 3.50
C LEU A 131 -3.48 18.08 2.11
N GLU A 132 -4.38 19.05 2.01
CA GLU A 132 -4.92 19.53 0.76
C GLU A 132 -3.85 20.12 -0.19
N MET A 133 -2.82 20.76 0.38
CA MET A 133 -1.66 21.20 -0.40
C MET A 133 -0.83 20.03 -0.91
N THR A 134 -0.59 18.99 -0.08
CA THR A 134 0.16 17.81 -0.53
C THR A 134 -0.52 17.10 -1.67
N GLU A 135 -1.86 16.95 -1.62
CA GLU A 135 -2.64 16.38 -2.73
C GLU A 135 -2.41 17.17 -4.02
N SER A 136 -2.47 18.50 -3.95
CA SER A 136 -2.25 19.35 -5.12
C SER A 136 -0.83 19.23 -5.68
N TYR A 137 0.20 19.15 -4.82
CA TYR A 137 1.57 18.91 -5.26
C TYR A 137 1.71 17.53 -5.96
N ILE A 138 1.04 16.49 -5.44
CA ILE A 138 1.04 15.15 -6.06
C ILE A 138 0.37 15.19 -7.44
N GLN A 139 -0.79 15.86 -7.57
CA GLN A 139 -1.50 16.01 -8.84
C GLN A 139 -0.67 16.78 -9.89
N MET A 140 0.18 17.70 -9.44
CA MET A 140 1.12 18.43 -10.30
C MET A 140 2.41 17.65 -10.59
N GLY A 141 2.60 16.47 -10.01
CA GLY A 141 3.84 15.69 -10.11
C GLY A 141 5.00 16.22 -9.26
N ASP A 142 4.76 17.23 -8.43
CA ASP A 142 5.77 17.84 -7.55
C ASP A 142 5.94 17.06 -6.24
N LYS A 143 6.47 15.85 -6.37
CA LYS A 143 6.70 14.95 -5.24
C LYS A 143 7.62 15.55 -4.18
N LYS A 144 8.57 16.41 -4.58
CA LYS A 144 9.51 17.05 -3.67
C LYS A 144 8.79 17.98 -2.68
N ASN A 145 7.93 18.86 -3.18
CA ASN A 145 7.17 19.76 -2.34
C ASN A 145 6.07 19.02 -1.56
N ALA A 146 5.47 17.97 -2.10
CA ALA A 146 4.56 17.09 -1.37
C ALA A 146 5.24 16.50 -0.12
N ILE A 147 6.41 15.86 -0.28
CA ILE A 147 7.16 15.27 0.84
C ILE A 147 7.59 16.36 1.86
N ALA A 148 8.00 17.54 1.39
CA ALA A 148 8.36 18.64 2.29
C ALA A 148 7.16 19.11 3.13
N THR A 149 5.97 19.21 2.53
CA THR A 149 4.74 19.61 3.21
C THR A 149 4.26 18.52 4.19
N TYR A 150 4.38 17.24 3.83
CA TYR A 150 4.12 16.15 4.79
C TYR A 150 5.05 16.23 6.01
N ARG A 151 6.35 16.49 5.80
CA ARG A 151 7.30 16.66 6.91
C ARG A 151 6.91 17.82 7.83
N GLU A 152 6.45 18.94 7.26
CA GLU A 152 5.93 20.07 8.04
C GLU A 152 4.70 19.67 8.87
N LEU A 153 3.71 19.01 8.25
CA LEU A 153 2.51 18.51 8.91
C LEU A 153 2.86 17.60 10.10
N ILE A 154 3.71 16.61 9.84
CA ILE A 154 4.14 15.63 10.84
C ILE A 154 4.90 16.26 11.98
N ALA A 155 5.79 17.23 11.70
CA ALA A 155 6.59 17.90 12.72
C ALA A 155 5.75 18.81 13.63
N LYS A 156 4.77 19.51 13.07
CA LYS A 156 3.94 20.48 13.82
C LYS A 156 2.71 19.84 14.45
N TYR A 157 2.13 18.81 13.82
CA TYR A 157 0.84 18.23 14.20
C TYR A 157 0.87 16.68 14.33
N PRO A 158 1.87 16.09 15.02
CA PRO A 158 2.09 14.64 15.04
C PRO A 158 0.92 13.85 15.64
N ASN A 159 0.17 14.45 16.58
CA ASN A 159 -0.90 13.75 17.32
C ASN A 159 -2.29 13.92 16.69
N THR A 160 -2.40 14.64 15.58
CA THR A 160 -3.67 14.76 14.85
C THR A 160 -3.89 13.54 13.93
N ALA A 161 -5.13 13.29 13.54
CA ALA A 161 -5.42 12.27 12.52
C ALA A 161 -4.71 12.57 11.21
N GLN A 162 -4.68 13.86 10.81
CA GLN A 162 -3.98 14.35 9.63
C GLN A 162 -2.47 14.10 9.70
N GLY A 163 -1.86 14.28 10.87
CA GLY A 163 -0.43 14.00 11.09
C GLY A 163 -0.09 12.52 10.91
N ARG A 164 -0.92 11.61 11.48
CA ARG A 164 -0.74 10.16 11.29
C ARG A 164 -0.94 9.75 9.82
N GLN A 165 -2.00 10.26 9.20
CA GLN A 165 -2.24 10.05 7.77
C GLN A 165 -1.09 10.60 6.92
N GLY A 166 -0.55 11.75 7.29
CA GLY A 166 0.60 12.39 6.63
C GLY A 166 1.83 11.50 6.59
N TYR A 167 2.14 10.79 7.68
CA TYR A 167 3.23 9.82 7.71
C TYR A 167 3.04 8.70 6.68
N LEU A 168 1.85 8.09 6.67
CA LEU A 168 1.54 6.99 5.77
C LEU A 168 1.61 7.43 4.30
N GLN A 169 1.02 8.57 3.98
CA GLN A 169 1.00 9.11 2.61
C GLN A 169 2.39 9.58 2.17
N MET A 170 3.20 10.12 3.08
CA MET A 170 4.60 10.47 2.81
C MET A 170 5.40 9.22 2.41
N ALA A 171 5.28 8.13 3.18
CA ALA A 171 5.95 6.88 2.87
C ALA A 171 5.56 6.33 1.49
N LEU A 172 4.26 6.34 1.18
CA LEU A 172 3.76 5.93 -0.14
C LEU A 172 4.29 6.84 -1.26
N THR A 173 4.34 8.15 -1.04
CA THR A 173 4.89 9.12 -2.01
C THR A 173 6.38 8.90 -2.25
N MET A 174 7.16 8.60 -1.20
CA MET A 174 8.57 8.24 -1.31
C MET A 174 8.74 6.96 -2.11
N LEU A 175 7.96 5.92 -1.82
CA LEU A 175 7.99 4.65 -2.55
C LEU A 175 7.71 4.87 -4.05
N ASN A 176 6.66 5.62 -4.38
CA ASN A 176 6.28 5.96 -5.75
C ASN A 176 7.28 6.88 -6.47
N SER A 177 8.20 7.50 -5.73
CA SER A 177 9.30 8.30 -6.30
C SER A 177 10.62 7.53 -6.41
N GLY A 178 10.62 6.24 -6.04
CA GLY A 178 11.81 5.38 -6.06
C GLY A 178 12.66 5.46 -4.80
N ASP A 179 12.30 6.29 -3.82
CA ASP A 179 12.97 6.34 -2.52
C ASP A 179 12.45 5.23 -1.60
N ARG A 180 12.84 4.00 -1.93
CA ARG A 180 12.43 2.80 -1.18
C ARG A 180 12.94 2.82 0.26
N SER A 181 14.17 3.27 0.49
CA SER A 181 14.76 3.34 1.83
C SER A 181 14.03 4.34 2.71
N GLY A 182 13.78 5.55 2.20
CA GLY A 182 13.00 6.56 2.92
C GLY A 182 11.58 6.11 3.23
N ALA A 183 10.94 5.36 2.31
CA ALA A 183 9.61 4.80 2.53
C ALA A 183 9.61 3.77 3.66
N ILE A 184 10.59 2.86 3.69
CA ILE A 184 10.75 1.87 4.77
C ILE A 184 10.91 2.55 6.12
N ASP A 185 11.78 3.57 6.20
CA ASP A 185 12.00 4.32 7.44
C ASP A 185 10.74 5.07 7.88
N ALA A 186 10.01 5.66 6.96
CA ALA A 186 8.76 6.35 7.27
C ALA A 186 7.68 5.37 7.78
N TYR A 187 7.50 4.21 7.15
CA TYR A 187 6.57 3.16 7.64
C TYR A 187 6.96 2.67 9.04
N LYS A 188 8.25 2.43 9.30
CA LYS A 188 8.73 2.06 10.64
C LYS A 188 8.39 3.13 11.68
N GLN A 189 8.52 4.41 11.33
CA GLN A 189 8.15 5.51 12.23
C GLN A 189 6.66 5.51 12.57
N VAL A 190 5.77 5.24 11.60
CA VAL A 190 4.32 5.10 11.86
C VAL A 190 4.08 4.01 12.89
N ILE A 191 4.61 2.81 12.66
CA ILE A 191 4.43 1.64 13.54
C ILE A 191 4.99 1.91 14.93
N THR A 192 6.16 2.54 15.03
CA THR A 192 6.82 2.83 16.31
C THR A 192 6.06 3.88 17.12
N ARG A 193 5.56 4.93 16.48
CA ARG A 193 4.90 6.04 17.18
C ARG A 193 3.44 5.77 17.52
N TYR A 194 2.75 5.00 16.69
CA TYR A 194 1.30 4.78 16.79
C TYR A 194 0.94 3.28 16.64
N PRO A 195 1.55 2.37 17.41
CA PRO A 195 1.53 0.92 17.15
C PRO A 195 0.14 0.28 17.08
N THR A 196 -0.86 0.92 17.69
CA THR A 196 -2.25 0.43 17.74
C THR A 196 -3.20 1.18 16.82
N SER A 197 -2.69 2.10 16.00
CA SER A 197 -3.52 2.88 15.06
C SER A 197 -3.80 2.12 13.77
N GLU A 198 -4.85 2.52 13.07
CA GLU A 198 -5.18 1.99 11.74
C GLU A 198 -4.05 2.26 10.74
N GLU A 199 -3.44 3.45 10.82
CA GLU A 199 -2.32 3.83 9.97
C GLU A 199 -1.10 2.93 10.20
N ALA A 200 -0.86 2.48 11.44
CA ALA A 200 0.22 1.53 11.73
C ALA A 200 -0.07 0.14 11.18
N ALA A 201 -1.33 -0.31 11.20
CA ALA A 201 -1.71 -1.57 10.56
C ALA A 201 -1.49 -1.53 9.05
N LEU A 202 -1.88 -0.43 8.38
CA LEU A 202 -1.63 -0.23 6.95
C LEU A 202 -0.13 -0.13 6.64
N ALA A 203 0.63 0.60 7.45
CA ALA A 203 2.09 0.71 7.30
C ALA A 203 2.78 -0.65 7.48
N SER A 204 2.30 -1.46 8.43
CA SER A 204 2.80 -2.81 8.71
C SER A 204 2.61 -3.72 7.50
N GLU A 205 1.44 -3.68 6.87
CA GLU A 205 1.16 -4.47 5.67
C GLU A 205 2.04 -4.05 4.49
N GLN A 206 2.25 -2.75 4.27
CA GLN A 206 3.14 -2.27 3.22
C GLN A 206 4.60 -2.66 3.49
N LEU A 207 5.04 -2.52 4.74
CA LEU A 207 6.40 -2.87 5.15
C LEU A 207 6.65 -4.37 5.00
N LYS A 208 5.68 -5.22 5.40
CA LYS A 208 5.72 -6.67 5.20
C LYS A 208 5.95 -7.03 3.74
N ARG A 209 5.19 -6.42 2.82
CA ARG A 209 5.35 -6.64 1.36
C ARG A 209 6.73 -6.23 0.84
N LEU A 210 7.25 -5.10 1.32
CA LEU A 210 8.58 -4.63 0.92
C LEU A 210 9.67 -5.60 1.37
N TYR A 211 9.61 -6.07 2.61
CA TYR A 211 10.57 -7.03 3.15
C TYR A 211 10.44 -8.43 2.54
N ALA A 212 9.20 -8.87 2.24
CA ALA A 212 8.98 -10.13 1.56
C ALA A 212 9.59 -10.13 0.15
N ALA A 213 9.41 -9.04 -0.60
CA ALA A 213 9.98 -8.88 -1.94
C ALA A 213 11.52 -8.88 -1.95
N ASP A 214 12.15 -8.55 -0.82
CA ASP A 214 13.61 -8.58 -0.64
C ASP A 214 14.11 -9.90 -0.01
N GLY A 215 13.21 -10.85 0.31
CA GLY A 215 13.55 -12.09 1.05
C GLY A 215 13.95 -11.86 2.52
N LYS A 216 13.55 -10.73 3.12
CA LYS A 216 14.04 -10.24 4.41
C LYS A 216 12.98 -10.20 5.51
N LEU A 217 11.98 -11.10 5.46
CA LEU A 217 10.91 -11.12 6.47
C LEU A 217 11.42 -11.33 7.90
N GLY A 218 12.55 -12.01 8.07
CA GLY A 218 13.21 -12.12 9.37
C GLY A 218 13.62 -10.77 9.97
N GLU A 219 14.12 -9.83 9.15
CA GLU A 219 14.44 -8.47 9.60
C GLU A 219 13.17 -7.68 9.97
N TYR A 220 12.07 -7.89 9.24
CA TYR A 220 10.77 -7.29 9.56
C TYR A 220 10.24 -7.80 10.90
N MET A 221 10.27 -9.11 11.15
CA MET A 221 9.88 -9.71 12.42
C MET A 221 10.75 -9.19 13.59
N ALA A 222 12.05 -9.12 13.38
CA ALA A 222 12.97 -8.56 14.38
C ALA A 222 12.60 -7.10 14.73
N PHE A 223 12.28 -6.28 13.72
CA PHE A 223 11.80 -4.92 13.94
C PHE A 223 10.49 -4.90 14.76
N LEU A 224 9.47 -5.68 14.38
CA LEU A 224 8.20 -5.72 15.11
C LEU A 224 8.38 -6.12 16.58
N ASN A 225 9.32 -7.02 16.87
CA ASN A 225 9.64 -7.44 18.24
C ASN A 225 10.27 -6.31 19.10
N THR A 226 10.83 -5.26 18.47
CA THR A 226 11.34 -4.09 19.19
C THR A 226 10.26 -3.08 19.53
N VAL A 227 9.07 -3.17 18.91
CA VAL A 227 8.00 -2.17 19.09
C VAL A 227 6.94 -2.73 20.04
N PRO A 228 6.76 -2.12 21.23
CA PRO A 228 5.69 -2.52 22.17
C PRO A 228 4.31 -2.37 21.53
N ASN A 229 3.45 -3.39 21.72
CA ASN A 229 2.07 -3.42 21.18
C ASN A 229 1.94 -3.44 19.66
N ALA A 230 3.02 -3.58 18.91
CA ALA A 230 2.92 -3.83 17.46
C ALA A 230 2.35 -5.24 17.20
N PRO A 231 1.63 -5.44 16.10
CA PRO A 231 1.22 -6.77 15.66
C PRO A 231 2.43 -7.67 15.52
N LYS A 232 2.38 -8.87 16.10
CA LYS A 232 3.44 -9.87 15.93
C LYS A 232 3.14 -10.73 14.71
N MET A 233 4.22 -11.19 14.09
CA MET A 233 4.16 -12.14 12.98
C MET A 233 4.75 -13.47 13.44
N GLU A 234 4.04 -14.56 13.19
CA GLU A 234 4.50 -15.90 13.52
C GLU A 234 5.55 -16.39 12.51
N ALA A 235 6.48 -17.23 12.97
CA ALA A 235 7.54 -17.75 12.10
C ALA A 235 7.01 -18.59 10.93
N SER A 236 5.92 -19.34 11.14
CA SER A 236 5.24 -20.11 10.11
C SER A 236 4.57 -19.24 9.05
N GLU A 237 4.02 -18.09 9.44
CA GLU A 237 3.47 -17.09 8.51
C GLU A 237 4.59 -16.49 7.65
N ALA A 238 5.72 -16.15 8.28
CA ALA A 238 6.88 -15.60 7.56
C ALA A 238 7.45 -16.60 6.56
N GLU A 239 7.55 -17.86 6.92
CA GLU A 239 7.99 -18.95 6.05
C GLU A 239 7.06 -19.10 4.85
N SER A 240 5.75 -19.19 5.08
CA SER A 240 4.74 -19.34 4.03
C SER A 240 4.79 -18.18 3.02
N ILE A 241 4.83 -16.94 3.51
CA ILE A 241 4.92 -15.74 2.64
C ILE A 241 6.24 -15.72 1.87
N SER A 242 7.37 -16.09 2.51
CA SER A 242 8.68 -16.14 1.85
C SER A 242 8.66 -17.12 0.69
N PHE A 243 8.05 -18.30 0.88
CA PHE A 243 7.91 -19.29 -0.18
C PHE A 243 6.99 -18.80 -1.31
N GLU A 244 5.80 -18.27 -0.99
CA GLU A 244 4.86 -17.76 -2.01
C GLU A 244 5.48 -16.67 -2.90
N VAL A 245 6.24 -15.74 -2.31
CA VAL A 245 6.93 -14.68 -3.06
C VAL A 245 8.03 -15.26 -3.93
N ALA A 246 8.81 -16.21 -3.40
CA ALA A 246 9.89 -16.88 -4.12
C ALA A 246 9.36 -17.71 -5.30
N GLU A 247 8.32 -18.51 -5.06
CA GLU A 247 7.65 -19.32 -6.08
C GLU A 247 7.06 -18.44 -7.18
N LYS A 248 6.34 -17.38 -6.81
CA LYS A 248 5.79 -16.43 -7.78
C LYS A 248 6.88 -15.78 -8.64
N SER A 249 7.98 -15.33 -8.03
CA SER A 249 9.11 -14.73 -8.76
C SER A 249 9.70 -15.70 -9.77
N TYR A 250 9.84 -16.97 -9.40
CA TYR A 250 10.32 -18.01 -10.30
C TYR A 250 9.33 -18.27 -11.44
N LEU A 251 8.07 -18.55 -11.13
CA LEU A 251 7.06 -18.93 -12.12
C LEU A 251 6.71 -17.81 -13.10
N THR A 252 6.77 -16.54 -12.66
CA THR A 252 6.38 -15.40 -13.53
C THR A 252 7.54 -14.71 -14.22
N GLU A 253 8.74 -14.72 -13.59
CA GLU A 253 9.90 -13.94 -14.06
C GLU A 253 11.13 -14.84 -14.35
N GLY A 254 11.08 -16.13 -14.03
CA GLY A 254 12.22 -17.04 -14.13
C GLY A 254 13.34 -16.77 -13.12
N LYS A 255 13.09 -15.97 -12.07
CA LYS A 255 14.10 -15.58 -11.08
C LYS A 255 14.08 -16.51 -9.89
N HIS A 256 15.17 -17.23 -9.66
CA HIS A 256 15.29 -18.23 -8.57
C HIS A 256 16.05 -17.73 -7.32
N ALA A 257 16.59 -16.52 -7.32
CA ALA A 257 17.36 -16.00 -6.19
C ALA A 257 16.62 -16.01 -4.84
N LEU A 258 15.30 -15.76 -4.86
CA LEU A 258 14.47 -15.82 -3.65
C LEU A 258 14.22 -17.26 -3.18
N LEU A 259 14.21 -18.25 -4.09
CA LEU A 259 14.15 -19.67 -3.74
C LEU A 259 15.44 -20.11 -3.06
N GLU A 260 16.62 -19.67 -3.54
CA GLU A 260 17.91 -19.90 -2.88
C GLU A 260 17.93 -19.32 -1.45
N GLN A 261 17.44 -18.09 -1.29
CA GLN A 261 17.33 -17.46 0.03
C GLN A 261 16.36 -18.22 0.95
N TYR A 262 15.21 -18.64 0.41
CA TYR A 262 14.21 -19.40 1.17
C TYR A 262 14.80 -20.72 1.69
N VAL A 263 15.45 -21.53 0.84
CA VAL A 263 16.06 -22.80 1.22
C VAL A 263 17.15 -22.62 2.29
N ALA A 264 17.95 -21.55 2.19
CA ALA A 264 18.98 -21.22 3.18
C ALA A 264 18.40 -20.74 4.51
N GLN A 265 17.32 -19.97 4.48
CA GLN A 265 16.71 -19.36 5.67
C GLN A 265 15.80 -20.33 6.43
N TYR A 266 15.16 -21.28 5.74
CA TYR A 266 14.21 -22.23 6.32
C TYR A 266 14.61 -23.67 6.03
N PRO A 267 15.65 -24.19 6.72
CA PRO A 267 16.15 -25.55 6.49
C PRO A 267 15.10 -26.65 6.80
N ASP A 268 14.19 -26.37 7.74
CA ASP A 268 13.08 -27.26 8.12
C ASP A 268 11.72 -26.74 7.60
N GLY A 269 11.72 -25.87 6.59
CA GLY A 269 10.52 -25.23 6.06
C GLY A 269 9.59 -26.23 5.37
N ALA A 270 8.28 -26.04 5.59
CA ALA A 270 7.25 -26.94 5.04
C ALA A 270 7.28 -27.05 3.50
N ASN A 271 7.75 -25.99 2.83
CA ASN A 271 7.81 -25.94 1.36
C ASN A 271 9.24 -26.15 0.82
N ARG A 272 10.22 -26.51 1.68
CA ARG A 272 11.63 -26.64 1.26
C ARG A 272 11.83 -27.65 0.15
N GLY A 273 11.15 -28.80 0.19
CA GLY A 273 11.23 -29.80 -0.87
C GLY A 273 10.74 -29.27 -2.23
N ARG A 274 9.66 -28.48 -2.26
CA ARG A 274 9.19 -27.82 -3.48
C ARG A 274 10.18 -26.76 -4.00
N ALA A 275 10.75 -25.99 -3.09
CA ALA A 275 11.74 -24.99 -3.45
C ALA A 275 13.01 -25.63 -4.04
N LEU A 276 13.49 -26.73 -3.46
CA LEU A 276 14.61 -27.50 -4.01
C LEU A 276 14.29 -28.06 -5.41
N ALA A 277 13.06 -28.58 -5.63
CA ALA A 277 12.64 -29.05 -6.95
C ALA A 277 12.69 -27.92 -8.00
N TYR A 278 12.18 -26.73 -7.68
CA TYR A 278 12.30 -25.56 -8.57
C TYR A 278 13.73 -25.12 -8.83
N LEU A 279 14.60 -25.23 -7.82
CA LEU A 279 16.02 -24.88 -7.96
C LEU A 279 16.79 -25.88 -8.83
N ILE A 280 16.44 -27.16 -8.78
CA ILE A 280 17.00 -28.19 -9.67
C ILE A 280 16.64 -27.87 -11.14
N ASP A 281 15.41 -27.46 -11.39
CA ASP A 281 14.94 -27.08 -12.72
C ASP A 281 15.51 -25.74 -13.21
N ALA A 282 15.77 -24.81 -12.28
CA ALA A 282 16.27 -23.46 -12.57
C ALA A 282 17.79 -23.35 -12.76
N CYS A 283 18.55 -24.32 -12.28
CA CYS A 283 20.00 -24.29 -12.24
C CYS A 283 20.61 -25.38 -13.12
N ASP A 284 21.87 -25.22 -13.49
CA ASP A 284 22.64 -26.20 -14.28
C ASP A 284 23.88 -26.66 -13.51
N GLY A 285 24.45 -27.82 -13.93
CA GLY A 285 25.74 -28.33 -13.45
C GLY A 285 25.79 -28.54 -11.95
N ASP A 286 26.89 -28.09 -11.32
CA ASP A 286 27.17 -28.34 -9.90
C ASP A 286 26.08 -27.85 -8.94
N LYS A 287 25.39 -26.75 -9.25
CA LYS A 287 24.29 -26.24 -8.43
C LYS A 287 23.07 -27.16 -8.46
N ALA A 288 22.63 -27.56 -9.65
CA ALA A 288 21.53 -28.51 -9.80
C ALA A 288 21.85 -29.83 -9.08
N TYR A 289 23.08 -30.31 -9.22
CA TYR A 289 23.57 -31.51 -8.52
C TYR A 289 23.51 -31.37 -6.99
N GLN A 290 23.93 -30.22 -6.43
CA GLN A 290 23.86 -29.99 -4.99
C GLN A 290 22.43 -30.01 -4.48
N TYR A 291 21.50 -29.30 -5.13
CA TYR A 291 20.09 -29.28 -4.77
C TYR A 291 19.42 -30.65 -4.95
N ALA A 292 19.81 -31.42 -5.96
CA ALA A 292 19.34 -32.78 -6.15
C ALA A 292 19.79 -33.70 -5.00
N CYS A 293 21.05 -33.59 -4.58
CA CYS A 293 21.56 -34.36 -3.43
C CYS A 293 20.80 -34.01 -2.13
N GLU A 294 20.54 -32.71 -1.87
CA GLU A 294 19.77 -32.27 -0.71
C GLU A 294 18.32 -32.79 -0.78
N LEU A 295 17.65 -32.68 -1.93
CA LEU A 295 16.28 -33.15 -2.09
C LEU A 295 16.16 -34.67 -1.85
N ILE A 296 17.09 -35.46 -2.39
CA ILE A 296 17.09 -36.92 -2.22
C ILE A 296 17.35 -37.30 -0.76
N ALA A 297 18.24 -36.58 -0.06
CA ALA A 297 18.56 -36.84 1.32
C ALA A 297 17.42 -36.52 2.29
N ASP A 298 16.79 -35.36 2.10
CA ASP A 298 15.79 -34.84 3.04
C ASP A 298 14.36 -35.30 2.70
N TYR A 299 14.08 -35.60 1.42
CA TYR A 299 12.74 -35.96 0.92
C TYR A 299 12.77 -37.20 0.00
N PRO A 300 13.34 -38.35 0.45
CA PRO A 300 13.60 -39.50 -0.42
C PRO A 300 12.37 -40.13 -1.05
N ASP A 301 11.19 -39.96 -0.46
CA ASP A 301 9.93 -40.55 -0.92
C ASP A 301 9.06 -39.56 -1.71
N SER A 302 9.60 -38.34 -2.00
CA SER A 302 8.87 -37.34 -2.81
C SER A 302 8.96 -37.71 -4.31
N HIS A 303 7.93 -37.32 -5.07
CA HIS A 303 7.96 -37.51 -6.54
C HIS A 303 9.17 -36.77 -7.17
N ALA A 304 9.49 -35.59 -6.66
CA ALA A 304 10.64 -34.80 -7.13
C ALA A 304 12.01 -35.50 -6.87
N ALA A 305 12.09 -36.43 -5.92
CA ALA A 305 13.31 -37.20 -5.69
C ALA A 305 13.64 -38.15 -6.86
N VAL A 306 12.64 -38.60 -7.60
CA VAL A 306 12.82 -39.43 -8.82
C VAL A 306 13.51 -38.58 -9.91
N ASP A 307 13.01 -37.38 -10.17
CA ASP A 307 13.63 -36.47 -11.14
C ASP A 307 15.05 -36.05 -10.69
N ALA A 308 15.22 -35.80 -9.40
CA ALA A 308 16.51 -35.44 -8.81
C ALA A 308 17.56 -36.56 -8.95
N LEU A 309 17.16 -37.84 -8.89
CA LEU A 309 18.07 -38.97 -9.12
C LEU A 309 18.59 -39.01 -10.56
N SER A 310 17.74 -38.64 -11.53
CA SER A 310 18.18 -38.52 -12.93
C SER A 310 19.26 -37.45 -13.10
N ILE A 311 19.03 -36.26 -12.57
CA ILE A 311 19.99 -35.15 -12.62
C ILE A 311 21.30 -35.50 -11.91
N LYS A 312 21.21 -36.13 -10.72
CA LYS A 312 22.35 -36.58 -9.96
C LYS A 312 23.18 -37.60 -10.72
N GLY A 313 22.52 -38.61 -11.29
CA GLY A 313 23.18 -39.68 -12.04
C GLY A 313 23.89 -39.16 -13.30
N GLU A 314 23.23 -38.25 -14.05
CA GLU A 314 23.81 -37.61 -15.25
C GLU A 314 25.06 -36.79 -14.91
N GLN A 315 25.05 -36.02 -13.82
CA GLN A 315 26.20 -35.23 -13.40
C GLN A 315 27.36 -36.14 -12.92
N GLU A 316 27.04 -37.19 -12.16
CA GLU A 316 28.04 -38.19 -11.74
C GLU A 316 28.69 -38.90 -12.95
N LEU A 317 27.92 -39.18 -13.99
CA LEU A 317 28.39 -39.77 -15.23
C LEU A 317 29.30 -38.79 -16.01
N ALA A 318 28.85 -37.52 -16.13
CA ALA A 318 29.61 -36.46 -16.76
C ALA A 318 30.96 -36.19 -16.08
N ASP A 319 31.00 -36.34 -14.76
CA ASP A 319 32.22 -36.22 -13.93
C ASP A 319 33.15 -37.45 -14.02
N GLY A 320 32.78 -38.49 -14.78
CA GLY A 320 33.53 -39.73 -14.89
C GLY A 320 33.42 -40.66 -13.66
N LYS A 321 32.42 -40.40 -12.77
CA LYS A 321 32.17 -41.18 -11.55
C LYS A 321 31.24 -42.38 -11.83
N GLY A 322 31.55 -43.21 -12.81
CA GLY A 322 30.70 -44.27 -13.33
C GLY A 322 30.12 -45.23 -12.27
N VAL A 323 30.89 -45.61 -11.25
CA VAL A 323 30.39 -46.45 -10.14
C VAL A 323 29.35 -45.76 -9.27
N LEU A 324 29.46 -44.43 -9.06
CA LEU A 324 28.46 -43.69 -8.33
C LEU A 324 27.20 -43.52 -9.18
N ALA A 325 27.34 -43.13 -10.44
CA ALA A 325 26.24 -43.00 -11.39
C ALA A 325 25.45 -44.29 -11.52
N LEU A 326 26.15 -45.45 -11.61
CA LEU A 326 25.49 -46.79 -11.64
C LEU A 326 24.58 -47.02 -10.43
N ARG A 327 25.03 -46.69 -9.23
CA ARG A 327 24.24 -46.83 -8.00
C ARG A 327 23.05 -45.87 -8.00
N THR A 328 23.25 -44.66 -8.44
CA THR A 328 22.20 -43.63 -8.51
C THR A 328 21.12 -44.06 -9.49
N PHE A 329 21.47 -44.57 -10.68
CA PHE A 329 20.47 -45.04 -11.66
C PHE A 329 19.79 -46.36 -11.24
N GLN A 330 20.46 -47.25 -10.50
CA GLN A 330 19.84 -48.42 -9.88
C GLN A 330 18.81 -48.00 -8.80
N GLU A 331 19.07 -46.91 -8.05
CA GLU A 331 18.08 -46.39 -7.13
C GLU A 331 16.92 -45.75 -7.86
N LEU A 332 17.15 -45.00 -8.96
CA LEU A 332 16.11 -44.48 -9.82
C LEU A 332 15.20 -45.61 -10.36
N GLU A 333 15.75 -46.68 -10.89
CA GLU A 333 14.99 -47.84 -11.39
C GLU A 333 14.04 -48.40 -10.33
N LYS A 334 14.47 -48.45 -9.07
CA LYS A 334 13.66 -48.94 -7.94
C LYS A 334 12.55 -48.01 -7.52
N LYS A 335 12.74 -46.71 -7.68
CA LYS A 335 11.79 -45.68 -7.24
C LYS A 335 10.85 -45.19 -8.34
N ALA A 336 11.27 -45.29 -9.58
CA ALA A 336 10.47 -44.92 -10.74
C ALA A 336 9.19 -45.72 -10.83
N SER A 337 8.06 -45.07 -11.09
CA SER A 337 6.76 -45.67 -11.23
C SER A 337 6.22 -45.60 -12.66
N GLY A 338 6.73 -44.72 -13.49
CA GLY A 338 6.40 -44.60 -14.92
C GLY A 338 7.23 -45.53 -15.79
N SER A 339 6.64 -46.06 -16.87
CA SER A 339 7.38 -46.93 -17.81
C SER A 339 8.57 -46.22 -18.43
N ASP A 340 8.41 -44.96 -18.80
CA ASP A 340 9.44 -44.17 -19.48
C ASP A 340 10.62 -43.91 -18.56
N ASP A 341 10.38 -43.61 -17.29
CA ASP A 341 11.41 -43.40 -16.28
C ASP A 341 12.17 -44.70 -15.95
N ILE A 342 11.46 -45.82 -15.90
CA ILE A 342 12.04 -47.16 -15.69
C ILE A 342 12.93 -47.53 -16.88
N ASP A 343 12.47 -47.34 -18.08
CA ASP A 343 13.22 -47.67 -19.31
C ASP A 343 14.46 -46.77 -19.45
N TYR A 344 14.33 -45.48 -19.12
CA TYR A 344 15.43 -44.57 -19.03
C TYR A 344 16.48 -45.00 -17.98
N ALA A 345 16.02 -45.35 -16.78
CA ALA A 345 16.92 -45.79 -15.69
C ALA A 345 17.67 -47.05 -16.10
N ARG A 346 17.00 -48.02 -16.72
CA ARG A 346 17.61 -49.27 -17.21
C ARG A 346 18.67 -49.01 -18.28
N LEU A 347 18.37 -48.16 -19.24
CA LEU A 347 19.32 -47.75 -20.26
C LEU A 347 20.59 -47.16 -19.63
N LYS A 348 20.42 -46.27 -18.64
CA LYS A 348 21.54 -45.63 -17.92
C LYS A 348 22.31 -46.60 -17.03
N VAL A 349 21.65 -47.54 -16.41
CA VAL A 349 22.31 -48.64 -15.67
C VAL A 349 23.19 -49.47 -16.60
N ALA A 350 22.70 -49.85 -17.77
CA ALA A 350 23.49 -50.60 -18.76
C ALA A 350 24.70 -49.79 -19.28
N GLU A 351 24.50 -48.49 -19.58
CA GLU A 351 25.56 -47.56 -19.99
C GLU A 351 26.67 -47.46 -18.92
N CYS A 352 26.30 -47.24 -17.66
CA CYS A 352 27.25 -47.15 -16.55
C CYS A 352 27.98 -48.47 -16.27
N ALA A 353 27.26 -49.59 -16.37
CA ALA A 353 27.83 -50.93 -16.18
C ALA A 353 28.89 -51.26 -17.24
N MET A 354 28.61 -50.91 -18.51
CA MET A 354 29.60 -51.04 -19.59
C MET A 354 30.86 -50.19 -19.35
N LEU A 355 30.71 -48.96 -18.83
CA LEU A 355 31.80 -48.09 -18.51
C LEU A 355 32.64 -48.60 -17.31
N CYS A 356 32.05 -49.41 -16.45
CA CYS A 356 32.70 -50.00 -15.28
C CYS A 356 33.21 -51.44 -15.52
N ASP A 357 33.19 -51.94 -16.75
CA ASP A 357 33.51 -53.33 -17.16
C ASP A 357 32.61 -54.39 -16.45
N ASP A 358 31.43 -54.03 -16.00
CA ASP A 358 30.46 -54.96 -15.41
C ASP A 358 29.46 -55.49 -16.49
N THR A 359 29.97 -56.43 -17.23
CA THR A 359 29.21 -57.02 -18.35
C THR A 359 27.96 -57.80 -17.89
N ALA A 360 27.89 -58.30 -16.66
CA ALA A 360 26.75 -59.01 -16.14
C ALA A 360 25.56 -58.05 -15.86
N GLU A 361 25.82 -56.89 -15.28
CA GLU A 361 24.81 -55.90 -15.05
C GLU A 361 24.40 -55.18 -16.34
N ALA A 362 25.33 -54.95 -17.28
CA ALA A 362 25.05 -54.35 -18.57
C ALA A 362 24.07 -55.17 -19.46
N LEU A 363 24.03 -56.48 -19.25
CA LEU A 363 23.15 -57.39 -20.01
C LEU A 363 21.83 -57.72 -19.31
N ARG A 364 21.60 -57.23 -18.10
CA ARG A 364 20.37 -57.36 -17.33
C ARG A 364 19.29 -56.40 -17.81
#